data_10ccdf777b1233c341e7dc44a1f6e060
#
_entry.id   10ccdf777b1233c341e7dc44a1f6e060
#
_cell.length_a   1.000
_cell.length_b   1.000
_cell.length_c   1.000
_cell.angle_alpha   90.00
_cell.angle_beta   90.00
_cell.angle_gamma   90.00
#
_symmetry.space_group_name_H-M   'P 1'
#
loop_
_entity.id
_entity.type
_entity.pdbx_description
1 polymer ?
#
loop_
_entity_poly.entity_id
_entity_poly.type
_entity_poly.pdbx_seq_one_letter_code
_entity_poly.pdbx_strand_id
1 'polypeptide(L)'
;MVTGKEDLLRSLIEAFLMEKGTHEFYSKAATKALSEDARATFRDLTEWEEKHMEYIQFLYLSIQDDRDVEHFEEFKKKAEAPVTEGGIPVKDLESKVEESVFLDDMGALIMALEIEGKAYNLYRNLSEKAADGNARVVFREMMGMELSHIDYLKKLRNKLAETA
;
A
#
# COMPACT_ATOMS: atom_id res chain seq x y z
N MET A 1 -2.19 10.68 -18.45
CA MET A 1 -3.24 11.59 -17.94
C MET A 1 -4.53 10.81 -17.70
N VAL A 2 -5.09 10.89 -16.52
CA VAL A 2 -6.37 10.23 -16.21
C VAL A 2 -7.50 11.14 -16.70
N THR A 3 -7.91 10.96 -17.92
CA THR A 3 -8.83 11.87 -18.60
C THR A 3 -10.24 11.33 -18.76
N GLY A 4 -10.45 10.04 -18.62
CA GLY A 4 -11.75 9.39 -18.79
C GLY A 4 -12.05 8.36 -17.74
N LYS A 5 -13.31 7.90 -17.73
CA LYS A 5 -13.80 6.88 -16.80
C LYS A 5 -12.97 5.59 -16.87
N GLU A 6 -12.64 5.14 -18.07
CA GLU A 6 -11.84 3.92 -18.28
C GLU A 6 -10.43 4.05 -17.73
N ASP A 7 -9.80 5.20 -17.94
CA ASP A 7 -8.45 5.48 -17.43
C ASP A 7 -8.46 5.52 -15.90
N LEU A 8 -9.50 6.12 -15.31
CA LEU A 8 -9.66 6.16 -13.87
C LEU A 8 -9.83 4.74 -13.29
N LEU A 9 -10.69 3.93 -13.91
CA LEU A 9 -10.89 2.54 -13.48
C LEU A 9 -9.60 1.73 -13.56
N ARG A 10 -8.82 1.92 -14.62
CA ARG A 10 -7.51 1.27 -14.78
C ARG A 10 -6.56 1.70 -13.67
N SER A 11 -6.50 2.99 -13.37
CA SER A 11 -5.66 3.51 -12.29
C SER A 11 -6.04 2.93 -10.93
N LEU A 12 -7.33 2.75 -10.68
CA LEU A 12 -7.81 2.13 -9.44
C LEU A 12 -7.42 0.66 -9.34
N ILE A 13 -7.46 -0.08 -10.45
CA ILE A 13 -6.99 -1.48 -10.48
C ILE A 13 -5.49 -1.54 -10.19
N GLU A 14 -4.70 -0.69 -10.83
CA GLU A 14 -3.26 -0.63 -10.59
C GLU A 14 -2.95 -0.29 -9.13
N ALA A 15 -3.66 0.70 -8.58
CA ALA A 15 -3.54 1.06 -7.17
C ALA A 15 -3.92 -0.10 -6.25
N PHE A 16 -5.01 -0.81 -6.55
CA PHE A 16 -5.43 -1.97 -5.76
C PHE A 16 -4.35 -3.05 -5.72
N LEU A 17 -3.73 -3.36 -6.86
CA LEU A 17 -2.67 -4.36 -6.93
C LEU A 17 -1.42 -3.94 -6.15
N MET A 18 -1.08 -2.66 -6.19
CA MET A 18 0.04 -2.11 -5.42
C MET A 18 -0.23 -2.18 -3.91
N GLU A 19 -1.45 -1.82 -3.49
CA GLU A 19 -1.87 -1.94 -2.08
C GLU A 19 -1.79 -3.39 -1.61
N LYS A 20 -2.23 -4.32 -2.45
CA LYS A 20 -2.14 -5.75 -2.15
C LYS A 20 -0.69 -6.20 -1.97
N GLY A 21 0.21 -5.75 -2.83
CA GLY A 21 1.65 -6.04 -2.71
C GLY A 21 2.24 -5.49 -1.42
N THR A 22 1.88 -4.27 -1.05
CA THR A 22 2.31 -3.64 0.20
C THR A 22 1.74 -4.39 1.41
N HIS A 23 0.49 -4.79 1.35
CA HIS A 23 -0.16 -5.61 2.38
C HIS A 23 0.61 -6.92 2.62
N GLU A 24 0.97 -7.62 1.54
CA GLU A 24 1.75 -8.85 1.63
C GLU A 24 3.13 -8.61 2.25
N PHE A 25 3.80 -7.52 1.89
CA PHE A 25 5.08 -7.15 2.48
C PHE A 25 4.95 -6.90 3.98
N TYR A 26 3.98 -6.11 4.41
CA TYR A 26 3.78 -5.83 5.84
C TYR A 26 3.40 -7.06 6.63
N SER A 27 2.58 -7.94 6.06
CA SER A 27 2.22 -9.21 6.69
C SER A 27 3.46 -10.07 6.96
N LYS A 28 4.36 -10.17 5.99
CA LYS A 28 5.62 -10.91 6.16
C LYS A 28 6.56 -10.22 7.13
N ALA A 29 6.68 -8.89 7.05
CA ALA A 29 7.51 -8.13 7.98
C ALA A 29 7.03 -8.31 9.43
N ALA A 30 5.72 -8.31 9.67
CA ALA A 30 5.14 -8.55 10.98
C ALA A 30 5.51 -9.93 11.52
N THR A 31 5.54 -10.95 10.65
CA THR A 31 5.92 -12.32 11.04
C THR A 31 7.41 -12.44 11.36
N LYS A 32 8.26 -11.73 10.63
CA LYS A 32 9.73 -11.83 10.74
C LYS A 32 10.33 -10.86 11.76
N ALA A 33 9.61 -9.84 12.17
CA ALA A 33 10.13 -8.80 13.06
C ALA A 33 10.65 -9.39 14.39
N LEU A 34 11.74 -8.85 14.87
CA LEU A 34 12.42 -9.31 16.08
C LEU A 34 11.87 -8.64 17.34
N SER A 35 11.59 -7.34 17.28
CA SER A 35 11.04 -6.60 18.42
C SER A 35 9.52 -6.62 18.42
N GLU A 36 8.93 -6.51 19.60
CA GLU A 36 7.48 -6.43 19.77
C GLU A 36 6.92 -5.14 19.16
N ASP A 37 7.65 -4.03 19.29
CA ASP A 37 7.26 -2.75 18.72
C ASP A 37 7.19 -2.83 17.18
N ALA A 38 8.16 -3.47 16.54
CA ALA A 38 8.16 -3.66 15.11
C ALA A 38 7.02 -4.58 14.65
N ARG A 39 6.80 -5.68 15.36
CA ARG A 39 5.69 -6.59 15.06
C ARG A 39 4.34 -5.89 15.11
N ALA A 40 4.11 -5.12 16.18
CA ALA A 40 2.87 -4.37 16.36
C ALA A 40 2.69 -3.35 15.23
N THR A 41 3.74 -2.62 14.90
CA THR A 41 3.71 -1.59 13.83
C THR A 41 3.37 -2.21 12.48
N PHE A 42 4.06 -3.29 12.09
CA PHE A 42 3.79 -3.93 10.80
C PHE A 42 2.43 -4.63 10.75
N ARG A 43 1.95 -5.11 11.88
CA ARG A 43 0.59 -5.67 11.98
C ARG A 43 -0.47 -4.59 11.75
N ASP A 44 -0.32 -3.44 12.39
CA ASP A 44 -1.22 -2.31 12.22
C ASP A 44 -1.22 -1.83 10.77
N LEU A 45 -0.04 -1.72 10.17
CA LEU A 45 0.08 -1.32 8.76
C LEU A 45 -0.57 -2.35 7.83
N THR A 46 -0.45 -3.63 8.12
CA THR A 46 -1.12 -4.69 7.35
C THR A 46 -2.63 -4.48 7.35
N GLU A 47 -3.22 -4.19 8.50
CA GLU A 47 -4.66 -3.93 8.63
C GLU A 47 -5.06 -2.64 7.91
N TRP A 48 -4.24 -1.61 7.97
CA TRP A 48 -4.53 -0.34 7.29
C TRP A 48 -4.47 -0.48 5.77
N GLU A 49 -3.52 -1.25 5.24
CA GLU A 49 -3.47 -1.53 3.80
C GLU A 49 -4.69 -2.32 3.34
N GLU A 50 -5.20 -3.23 4.16
CA GLU A 50 -6.43 -3.94 3.85
C GLU A 50 -7.62 -2.98 3.71
N LYS A 51 -7.72 -1.99 4.59
CA LYS A 51 -8.75 -0.95 4.49
C LYS A 51 -8.59 -0.09 3.25
N HIS A 52 -7.36 0.21 2.83
CA HIS A 52 -7.09 0.91 1.58
C HIS A 52 -7.60 0.09 0.39
N MET A 53 -7.35 -1.20 0.39
CA MET A 53 -7.84 -2.11 -0.66
C MET A 53 -9.37 -2.10 -0.73
N GLU A 54 -10.03 -2.18 0.41
CA GLU A 54 -11.50 -2.12 0.50
C GLU A 54 -12.05 -0.78 -0.02
N TYR A 55 -11.37 0.30 0.30
CA TYR A 55 -11.74 1.64 -0.15
C TYR A 55 -11.61 1.78 -1.66
N ILE A 56 -10.52 1.32 -2.24
CA ILE A 56 -10.32 1.32 -3.70
C ILE A 56 -11.37 0.45 -4.38
N GLN A 57 -11.67 -0.71 -3.83
CA GLN A 57 -12.73 -1.60 -4.33
C GLN A 57 -14.08 -0.88 -4.34
N PHE A 58 -14.44 -0.23 -3.26
CA PHE A 58 -15.66 0.55 -3.15
C PHE A 58 -15.75 1.63 -4.23
N LEU A 59 -14.67 2.37 -4.42
CA LEU A 59 -14.61 3.41 -5.46
C LEU A 59 -14.77 2.85 -6.87
N TYR A 60 -14.06 1.78 -7.15
CA TYR A 60 -14.14 1.10 -8.45
C TYR A 60 -15.58 0.71 -8.77
N LEU A 61 -16.24 0.04 -7.82
CA LEU A 61 -17.61 -0.41 -7.99
C LEU A 61 -18.60 0.76 -8.12
N SER A 62 -18.36 1.85 -7.40
CA SER A 62 -19.19 3.05 -7.46
C SER A 62 -19.10 3.75 -8.82
N ILE A 63 -17.91 3.79 -9.41
CA ILE A 63 -17.68 4.45 -10.70
C ILE A 63 -18.23 3.60 -11.85
N GLN A 64 -18.11 2.30 -11.74
CA GLN A 64 -18.48 1.37 -12.82
C GLN A 64 -20.00 1.21 -13.01
N ASP A 65 -20.82 1.65 -12.08
CA ASP A 65 -22.29 1.47 -12.05
C ASP A 65 -22.75 0.00 -12.09
N ASP A 66 -21.82 -0.91 -12.28
CA ASP A 66 -22.05 -2.35 -12.27
C ASP A 66 -21.58 -2.85 -10.90
N ARG A 67 -22.52 -3.00 -9.99
CA ARG A 67 -22.24 -3.43 -8.62
C ARG A 67 -22.01 -4.94 -8.53
N ASP A 68 -21.26 -5.48 -9.47
CA ASP A 68 -20.90 -6.90 -9.47
C ASP A 68 -19.78 -7.15 -8.45
N VAL A 69 -20.18 -7.15 -7.18
CA VAL A 69 -19.31 -7.39 -6.04
C VAL A 69 -18.66 -8.77 -6.13
N GLU A 70 -19.42 -9.77 -6.61
CA GLU A 70 -18.92 -11.14 -6.75
C GLU A 70 -17.78 -11.24 -7.74
N HIS A 71 -17.88 -10.55 -8.87
CA HIS A 71 -16.84 -10.53 -9.89
C HIS A 71 -15.55 -9.89 -9.35
N PHE A 72 -15.68 -8.78 -8.62
CA PHE A 72 -14.51 -8.13 -8.02
C PHE A 72 -13.89 -9.00 -6.93
N GLU A 73 -14.68 -9.68 -6.12
CA GLU A 73 -14.19 -10.61 -5.10
C GLU A 73 -13.43 -11.79 -5.72
N GLU A 74 -13.89 -12.32 -6.86
CA GLU A 74 -13.14 -13.33 -7.60
C GLU A 74 -11.82 -12.80 -8.12
N PHE A 75 -11.82 -11.59 -8.70
CA PHE A 75 -10.62 -10.91 -9.15
C PHE A 75 -9.61 -10.75 -8.01
N LYS A 76 -10.09 -10.26 -6.87
CA LYS A 76 -9.27 -10.04 -5.66
C LYS A 76 -8.56 -11.31 -5.20
N LYS A 77 -9.24 -12.46 -5.27
CA LYS A 77 -8.67 -13.75 -4.88
C LYS A 77 -7.63 -14.30 -5.86
N LYS A 78 -7.85 -14.09 -7.15
CA LYS A 78 -7.01 -14.65 -8.22
C LYS A 78 -5.85 -13.75 -8.62
N ALA A 79 -5.97 -12.43 -8.40
CA ALA A 79 -4.97 -11.47 -8.81
C ALA A 79 -3.67 -11.63 -8.00
N GLU A 80 -2.56 -11.74 -8.69
CA GLU A 80 -1.24 -11.68 -8.07
C GLU A 80 -0.74 -10.24 -8.10
N ALA A 81 -0.22 -9.78 -6.97
CA ALA A 81 0.35 -8.45 -6.88
C ALA A 81 1.83 -8.49 -7.25
N PRO A 82 2.22 -8.06 -8.45
CA PRO A 82 3.61 -8.15 -8.88
C PRO A 82 4.52 -7.12 -8.25
N VAL A 83 3.97 -5.99 -7.82
CA VAL A 83 4.73 -4.89 -7.25
C VAL A 83 4.00 -4.29 -6.05
N THR A 84 4.76 -3.63 -5.16
CA THR A 84 4.21 -2.83 -4.06
C THR A 84 3.79 -1.46 -4.57
N GLU A 85 3.20 -0.64 -3.70
CA GLU A 85 2.82 0.75 -4.00
C GLU A 85 3.98 1.58 -4.56
N GLY A 86 5.20 1.32 -4.13
CA GLY A 86 6.39 2.00 -4.63
C GLY A 86 6.92 1.47 -5.95
N GLY A 87 6.23 0.51 -6.57
CA GLY A 87 6.71 -0.12 -7.78
C GLY A 87 7.84 -1.12 -7.55
N ILE A 88 8.13 -1.49 -6.30
CA ILE A 88 9.16 -2.48 -5.96
C ILE A 88 8.57 -3.88 -6.20
N PRO A 89 9.20 -4.73 -7.04
CA PRO A 89 8.68 -6.06 -7.29
C PRO A 89 8.56 -6.89 -6.01
N VAL A 90 7.42 -7.54 -5.80
CA VAL A 90 7.16 -8.37 -4.62
C VAL A 90 8.19 -9.52 -4.54
N LYS A 91 8.59 -10.09 -5.66
CA LYS A 91 9.62 -11.13 -5.72
C LYS A 91 10.95 -10.66 -5.11
N ASP A 92 11.35 -9.42 -5.38
CA ASP A 92 12.59 -8.87 -4.85
C ASP A 92 12.52 -8.71 -3.34
N LEU A 93 11.36 -8.31 -2.82
CA LEU A 93 11.13 -8.20 -1.38
C LEU A 93 11.13 -9.59 -0.72
N GLU A 94 10.48 -10.56 -1.32
CA GLU A 94 10.45 -11.94 -0.82
C GLU A 94 11.86 -12.53 -0.76
N SER A 95 12.64 -12.37 -1.82
CA SER A 95 14.04 -12.82 -1.85
C SER A 95 14.88 -12.15 -0.76
N LYS A 96 14.72 -10.85 -0.57
CA LYS A 96 15.43 -10.12 0.49
C LYS A 96 15.04 -10.60 1.89
N VAL A 97 13.78 -10.92 2.12
CA VAL A 97 13.31 -11.47 3.38
C VAL A 97 13.90 -12.86 3.62
N GLU A 98 13.94 -13.70 2.58
CA GLU A 98 14.51 -15.05 2.67
C GLU A 98 16.03 -15.05 2.81
N GLU A 99 16.72 -14.14 2.12
CA GLU A 99 18.18 -14.03 2.12
C GLU A 99 18.75 -13.32 3.36
N SER A 100 17.91 -13.00 4.31
CA SER A 100 18.35 -12.35 5.55
C SER A 100 18.82 -10.89 5.40
N VAL A 101 18.55 -10.24 4.28
CA VAL A 101 18.82 -8.81 4.09
C VAL A 101 17.91 -7.98 5.00
N PHE A 102 16.78 -8.55 5.38
CA PHE A 102 15.87 -8.02 6.39
C PHE A 102 16.11 -8.63 7.76
N LEU A 103 17.37 -8.87 8.10
CA LEU A 103 17.70 -9.48 9.37
C LEU A 103 17.31 -8.66 10.58
N ASP A 104 17.21 -7.35 10.41
CA ASP A 104 16.82 -6.48 11.50
C ASP A 104 15.55 -5.69 11.16
N ASP A 105 14.89 -5.25 12.21
CA ASP A 105 13.68 -4.46 12.11
C ASP A 105 13.93 -3.12 11.40
N MET A 106 15.14 -2.58 11.52
CA MET A 106 15.54 -1.34 10.88
C MET A 106 15.58 -1.47 9.34
N GLY A 107 16.06 -2.61 8.83
CA GLY A 107 16.06 -2.86 7.38
C GLY A 107 14.65 -2.91 6.80
N ALA A 108 13.73 -3.61 7.47
CA ALA A 108 12.32 -3.66 7.07
C ALA A 108 11.67 -2.27 7.16
N LEU A 109 11.99 -1.51 8.20
CA LEU A 109 11.49 -0.15 8.39
C LEU A 109 11.94 0.80 7.27
N ILE A 110 13.21 0.76 6.89
CA ILE A 110 13.74 1.60 5.80
C ILE A 110 13.03 1.28 4.49
N MET A 111 12.81 0.01 4.21
CA MET A 111 12.08 -0.41 3.02
C MET A 111 10.62 0.08 3.06
N ALA A 112 9.97 -0.03 4.22
CA ALA A 112 8.61 0.47 4.41
C ALA A 112 8.52 1.97 4.15
N LEU A 113 9.45 2.76 4.68
CA LEU A 113 9.50 4.20 4.44
C LEU A 113 9.66 4.54 2.95
N GLU A 114 10.45 3.77 2.23
CA GLU A 114 10.61 3.95 0.78
C GLU A 114 9.30 3.64 0.04
N ILE A 115 8.63 2.55 0.40
CA ILE A 115 7.34 2.16 -0.21
C ILE A 115 6.30 3.27 0.03
N GLU A 116 6.15 3.72 1.27
CA GLU A 116 5.16 4.74 1.63
C GLU A 116 5.45 6.10 0.99
N GLY A 117 6.72 6.47 0.88
CA GLY A 117 7.11 7.72 0.21
C GLY A 117 6.75 7.71 -1.27
N LYS A 118 6.95 6.58 -1.94
CA LYS A 118 6.57 6.41 -3.35
C LYS A 118 5.06 6.34 -3.51
N ALA A 119 4.35 5.70 -2.58
CA ALA A 119 2.89 5.66 -2.58
C ALA A 119 2.30 7.07 -2.43
N TYR A 120 2.84 7.87 -1.52
CA TYR A 120 2.45 9.26 -1.36
C TYR A 120 2.58 10.03 -2.69
N ASN A 121 3.71 9.89 -3.36
CA ASN A 121 3.95 10.55 -4.65
C ASN A 121 3.01 10.05 -5.75
N LEU A 122 2.70 8.76 -5.76
CA LEU A 122 1.75 8.17 -6.70
C LEU A 122 0.36 8.81 -6.55
N TYR A 123 -0.17 8.85 -5.34
CA TYR A 123 -1.49 9.42 -5.09
C TYR A 123 -1.53 10.93 -5.29
N ARG A 124 -0.45 11.60 -5.00
CA ARG A 124 -0.30 13.01 -5.32
C ARG A 124 -0.42 13.26 -6.82
N ASN A 125 0.34 12.50 -7.62
CA ASN A 125 0.29 12.60 -9.08
C ASN A 125 -1.10 12.27 -9.62
N LEU A 126 -1.75 11.23 -9.10
CA LEU A 126 -3.10 10.86 -9.51
C LEU A 126 -4.10 11.97 -9.15
N SER A 127 -3.97 12.60 -7.99
CA SER A 127 -4.85 13.70 -7.59
C SER A 127 -4.70 14.93 -8.48
N GLU A 128 -3.49 15.24 -8.91
CA GLU A 128 -3.19 16.37 -9.79
C GLU A 128 -3.68 16.14 -11.21
N LYS A 129 -3.64 14.90 -11.68
CA LYS A 129 -3.99 14.53 -13.06
C LYS A 129 -5.44 14.12 -13.26
N ALA A 130 -6.17 13.83 -12.19
CA ALA A 130 -7.56 13.41 -12.30
C ALA A 130 -8.44 14.56 -12.80
N ALA A 131 -9.19 14.30 -13.85
CA ALA A 131 -10.17 15.27 -14.40
C ALA A 131 -11.43 15.33 -13.53
N ASP A 132 -11.82 14.19 -12.94
CA ASP A 132 -13.00 14.08 -12.08
C ASP A 132 -12.71 14.65 -10.68
N GLY A 133 -13.59 15.57 -10.22
CA GLY A 133 -13.45 16.18 -8.90
C GLY A 133 -13.55 15.19 -7.75
N ASN A 134 -14.41 14.17 -7.87
CA ASN A 134 -14.53 13.14 -6.84
C ASN A 134 -13.27 12.28 -6.77
N ALA A 135 -12.69 11.94 -7.90
CA ALA A 135 -11.43 11.21 -7.97
C ALA A 135 -10.29 11.99 -7.30
N ARG A 136 -10.25 13.30 -7.53
CA ARG A 136 -9.24 14.17 -6.88
C ARG A 136 -9.33 14.12 -5.37
N VAL A 137 -10.57 14.20 -4.82
CA VAL A 137 -10.79 14.14 -3.38
C VAL A 137 -10.29 12.82 -2.82
N VAL A 138 -10.63 11.73 -3.48
CA VAL A 138 -10.24 10.39 -3.06
C VAL A 138 -8.72 10.23 -3.04
N PHE A 139 -8.05 10.58 -4.12
CA PHE A 139 -6.59 10.46 -4.18
C PHE A 139 -5.89 11.36 -3.16
N ARG A 140 -6.45 12.53 -2.84
CA ARG A 140 -5.94 13.38 -1.75
C ARG A 140 -6.12 12.75 -0.39
N GLU A 141 -7.24 12.08 -0.15
CA GLU A 141 -7.46 11.35 1.10
C GLU A 141 -6.45 10.21 1.23
N MET A 142 -6.23 9.45 0.16
CA MET A 142 -5.23 8.38 0.15
C MET A 142 -3.82 8.92 0.37
N MET A 143 -3.48 10.05 -0.24
CA MET A 143 -2.21 10.73 0.01
C MET A 143 -2.02 11.07 1.50
N GLY A 144 -3.07 11.58 2.14
CA GLY A 144 -3.06 11.87 3.58
C GLY A 144 -2.89 10.63 4.44
N MET A 145 -3.49 9.52 4.05
CA MET A 145 -3.33 8.24 4.73
C MET A 145 -1.88 7.75 4.66
N GLU A 146 -1.24 7.89 3.49
CA GLU A 146 0.17 7.51 3.34
C GLU A 146 1.09 8.36 4.22
N LEU A 147 0.79 9.64 4.39
CA LEU A 147 1.53 10.49 5.34
C LEU A 147 1.39 9.99 6.77
N SER A 148 0.20 9.52 7.16
CA SER A 148 -0.02 8.94 8.48
C SER A 148 0.79 7.67 8.68
N HIS A 149 0.91 6.84 7.66
CA HIS A 149 1.76 5.64 7.69
C HIS A 149 3.23 6.02 7.87
N ILE A 150 3.70 7.02 7.13
CA ILE A 150 5.08 7.52 7.25
C ILE A 150 5.36 8.01 8.67
N ASP A 151 4.46 8.78 9.26
CA ASP A 151 4.62 9.29 10.62
C ASP A 151 4.65 8.14 11.64
N TYR A 152 3.83 7.12 11.44
CA TYR A 152 3.80 5.94 12.29
C TYR A 152 5.12 5.16 12.20
N LEU A 153 5.65 4.99 11.00
CA LEU A 153 6.96 4.35 10.79
C LEU A 153 8.10 5.15 11.40
N LYS A 154 8.04 6.47 11.34
CA LYS A 154 9.05 7.34 11.99
C LYS A 154 9.05 7.17 13.51
N LYS A 155 7.90 6.96 14.12
CA LYS A 155 7.80 6.67 15.56
C LYS A 155 8.48 5.34 15.88
N LEU A 156 8.29 4.32 15.07
CA LEU A 156 9.00 3.05 15.23
C LEU A 156 10.50 3.25 15.09
N ARG A 157 10.94 4.03 14.10
CA ARG A 157 12.37 4.34 13.90
C ARG A 157 12.99 4.93 15.18
N ASN A 158 12.29 5.85 15.81
CA ASN A 158 12.78 6.47 17.04
C ASN A 158 12.88 5.45 18.18
N LYS A 159 11.89 4.57 18.33
CA LYS A 159 11.92 3.51 19.33
C LYS A 159 13.07 2.53 19.11
N LEU A 160 13.29 2.12 17.87
CA LEU A 160 14.38 1.19 17.53
C LEU A 160 15.76 1.83 17.76
N ALA A 161 15.90 3.12 17.50
CA ALA A 161 17.15 3.86 17.74
C ALA A 161 17.44 3.98 19.24
N GLU A 162 16.44 4.09 20.11
CA GLU A 162 16.61 4.17 21.57
C GLU A 162 17.08 2.85 22.18
N THR A 163 16.75 1.72 21.56
CA THR A 163 17.09 0.38 22.06
C THR A 163 18.38 -0.19 21.47
N ALA A 164 18.96 0.52 20.53
CA ALA A 164 20.20 0.08 19.87
C ALA A 164 21.45 0.30 20.73
#